data_6a8fdc442272ad9a583909c6e8b4b579
#
_entry.id   6a8fdc442272ad9a583909c6e8b4b579
#
_cell.length_a   1.000
_cell.length_b   1.000
_cell.length_c   1.000
_cell.angle_alpha   90.00
_cell.angle_beta   90.00
_cell.angle_gamma   90.00
#
_symmetry.space_group_name_H-M   'P 1'
#
loop_
_entity.id
_entity.type
_entity.pdbx_description
1 polymer ?
#
loop_
_entity_poly.entity_id
_entity_poly.type
_entity_poly.pdbx_seq_one_letter_code
_entity_poly.pdbx_strand_id
1 'polypeptide(L)'
;MFGVMIASAIFAAAFQSSAADGARTALRACFKQAATDAKAQKLTSDAFTAFARQKCAPQESSFKSAIWAFDSKNKVSKKQSESDAELQVEDFVAVAADKYAAEAPN
;
A
#
# COMPACT_ATOMS: atom_id res chain seq x y z
N MET A 1 36.46 11.42 -6.06
CA MET A 1 35.79 10.89 -7.24
C MET A 1 34.89 9.70 -6.91
N PHE A 2 35.40 8.73 -6.18
CA PHE A 2 34.58 7.55 -5.86
C PHE A 2 33.34 7.89 -5.04
N GLY A 3 33.44 8.83 -4.10
CA GLY A 3 32.30 9.23 -3.27
C GLY A 3 31.16 9.86 -4.05
N VAL A 4 31.47 10.58 -5.13
CA VAL A 4 30.45 11.24 -5.95
C VAL A 4 29.62 10.20 -6.71
N MET A 5 30.26 9.16 -7.24
CA MET A 5 29.56 8.09 -7.96
C MET A 5 28.66 7.29 -7.03
N ILE A 6 29.15 6.98 -5.83
CA ILE A 6 28.38 6.25 -4.83
C ILE A 6 27.14 7.08 -4.39
N ALA A 7 27.34 8.38 -4.17
CA ALA A 7 26.26 9.28 -3.77
C ALA A 7 25.17 9.33 -4.84
N SER A 8 25.54 9.35 -6.12
CA SER A 8 24.56 9.37 -7.21
C SER A 8 23.73 8.09 -7.25
N ALA A 9 24.38 6.94 -7.06
CA ALA A 9 23.68 5.65 -7.05
C ALA A 9 22.69 5.56 -5.89
N ILE A 10 23.11 6.01 -4.70
CA ILE A 10 22.25 6.04 -3.52
C ILE A 10 21.04 6.96 -3.73
N PHE A 11 21.28 8.10 -4.33
CA PHE A 11 20.23 9.08 -4.61
C PHE A 11 19.16 8.48 -5.54
N ALA A 12 19.57 7.80 -6.60
CA ALA A 12 18.64 7.18 -7.54
C ALA A 12 17.79 6.09 -6.87
N ALA A 13 18.41 5.25 -6.05
CA ALA A 13 17.70 4.20 -5.30
C ALA A 13 16.71 4.81 -4.31
N ALA A 14 17.11 5.85 -3.58
CA ALA A 14 16.25 6.53 -2.62
C ALA A 14 15.04 7.18 -3.31
N PHE A 15 15.24 7.74 -4.49
CA PHE A 15 14.16 8.36 -5.26
C PHE A 15 13.10 7.34 -5.66
N GLN A 16 13.51 6.15 -6.11
CA GLN A 16 12.58 5.09 -6.48
C GLN A 16 11.84 4.53 -5.27
N SER A 17 12.53 4.37 -4.15
CA SER A 17 11.92 3.96 -2.87
C SER A 17 10.92 5.00 -2.39
N SER A 18 11.20 6.28 -2.59
CA SER A 18 10.30 7.37 -2.19
C SER A 18 8.97 7.30 -2.92
N ALA A 19 8.97 6.93 -4.22
CA ALA A 19 7.74 6.80 -4.99
C ALA A 19 6.86 5.66 -4.43
N ALA A 20 7.47 4.52 -4.13
CA ALA A 20 6.76 3.39 -3.54
C ALA A 20 6.26 3.72 -2.13
N ASP A 21 7.09 4.40 -1.34
CA ASP A 21 6.72 4.82 0.02
C ASP A 21 5.57 5.82 0.00
N GLY A 22 5.55 6.75 -0.94
CA GLY A 22 4.46 7.69 -1.11
C GLY A 22 3.15 6.99 -1.45
N ALA A 23 3.20 6.03 -2.36
CA ALA A 23 2.02 5.25 -2.76
C ALA A 23 1.52 4.39 -1.60
N ARG A 24 2.44 3.83 -0.81
CA ARG A 24 2.10 3.05 0.39
C ARG A 24 1.40 3.92 1.43
N THR A 25 1.92 5.11 1.67
CA THR A 25 1.34 6.07 2.60
C THR A 25 -0.07 6.46 2.17
N ALA A 26 -0.27 6.71 0.87
CA ALA A 26 -1.57 7.07 0.32
C ALA A 26 -2.59 5.92 0.50
N LEU A 27 -2.14 4.68 0.28
CA LEU A 27 -3.00 3.51 0.45
C LEU A 27 -3.42 3.34 1.91
N ARG A 28 -2.48 3.46 2.83
CA ARG A 28 -2.78 3.37 4.26
C ARG A 28 -3.74 4.47 4.70
N ALA A 29 -3.54 5.68 4.21
CA ALA A 29 -4.42 6.81 4.51
C ALA A 29 -5.83 6.54 3.98
N CYS A 30 -5.95 5.95 2.81
CA CYS A 30 -7.23 5.57 2.24
C CYS A 30 -7.95 4.54 3.12
N PHE A 31 -7.24 3.51 3.57
CA PHE A 31 -7.83 2.51 4.47
C PHE A 31 -8.27 3.12 5.80
N LYS A 32 -7.52 4.08 6.31
CA LYS A 32 -7.90 4.80 7.53
C LYS A 32 -9.18 5.61 7.32
N GLN A 33 -9.29 6.30 6.18
CA GLN A 33 -10.50 7.03 5.83
C GLN A 33 -11.68 6.07 5.62
N ALA A 34 -11.42 4.92 5.01
CA ALA A 34 -12.45 3.90 4.82
C ALA A 34 -13.00 3.43 6.16
N ALA A 35 -12.16 3.31 7.18
CA ALA A 35 -12.60 2.94 8.53
C ALA A 35 -13.54 3.99 9.12
N THR A 36 -13.22 5.27 8.94
CA THR A 36 -14.09 6.38 9.37
C THR A 36 -15.43 6.31 8.67
N ASP A 37 -15.42 6.10 7.35
CA ASP A 37 -16.65 6.02 6.55
C ASP A 37 -17.48 4.80 6.90
N ALA A 38 -16.83 3.67 7.14
CA ALA A 38 -17.49 2.43 7.54
C ALA A 38 -18.20 2.58 8.90
N LYS A 39 -17.56 3.25 9.84
CA LYS A 39 -18.18 3.54 11.14
C LYS A 39 -19.41 4.40 10.99
N ALA A 40 -19.33 5.43 10.14
CA ALA A 40 -20.46 6.32 9.88
C ALA A 40 -21.64 5.55 9.28
N GLN A 41 -21.36 4.53 8.47
CA GLN A 41 -22.36 3.66 7.85
C GLN A 41 -22.76 2.48 8.73
N LYS A 42 -22.14 2.34 9.90
CA LYS A 42 -22.40 1.26 10.85
C LYS A 42 -22.19 -0.13 10.26
N LEU A 43 -21.14 -0.26 9.43
CA LEU A 43 -20.78 -1.54 8.84
C LEU A 43 -20.22 -2.48 9.89
N THR A 44 -20.54 -3.77 9.77
CA THR A 44 -19.96 -4.80 10.64
C THR A 44 -18.49 -4.99 10.30
N SER A 45 -17.73 -5.55 11.23
CA SER A 45 -16.31 -5.85 10.98
C SER A 45 -16.14 -6.84 9.82
N ASP A 46 -17.08 -7.76 9.64
CA ASP A 46 -17.02 -8.71 8.52
C ASP A 46 -17.14 -8.03 7.16
N ALA A 47 -17.88 -6.94 7.07
CA ALA A 47 -18.08 -6.20 5.82
C ALA A 47 -16.96 -5.22 5.51
N PHE A 48 -16.12 -4.91 6.49
CA PHE A 48 -15.15 -3.84 6.37
C PHE A 48 -14.11 -4.08 5.28
N THR A 49 -13.52 -5.27 5.23
CA THR A 49 -12.43 -5.57 4.29
C THR A 49 -12.86 -5.33 2.83
N ALA A 50 -14.02 -5.88 2.44
CA ALA A 50 -14.52 -5.70 1.08
C ALA A 50 -14.83 -4.23 0.79
N PHE A 51 -15.43 -3.54 1.74
CA PHE A 51 -15.74 -2.11 1.62
C PHE A 51 -14.46 -1.29 1.43
N ALA A 52 -13.45 -1.52 2.27
CA ALA A 52 -12.20 -0.78 2.23
C ALA A 52 -11.44 -1.04 0.92
N ARG A 53 -11.37 -2.28 0.47
CA ARG A 53 -10.67 -2.61 -0.77
C ARG A 53 -11.36 -2.02 -1.99
N GLN A 54 -12.68 -2.02 -2.02
CA GLN A 54 -13.43 -1.39 -3.11
C GLN A 54 -13.20 0.12 -3.13
N LYS A 55 -13.28 0.74 -1.96
CA LYS A 55 -13.12 2.20 -1.83
C LYS A 55 -11.70 2.65 -2.19
N CYS A 56 -10.72 1.85 -1.86
CA CYS A 56 -9.30 2.19 -2.07
C CYS A 56 -8.69 1.51 -3.30
N ALA A 57 -9.50 1.00 -4.21
CA ALA A 57 -9.00 0.34 -5.43
C ALA A 57 -8.04 1.22 -6.24
N PRO A 58 -8.29 2.52 -6.45
CA PRO A 58 -7.32 3.37 -7.16
C PRO A 58 -5.97 3.45 -6.46
N GLN A 59 -5.95 3.54 -5.14
CA GLN A 59 -4.72 3.61 -4.37
C GLN A 59 -3.97 2.27 -4.37
N GLU A 60 -4.69 1.14 -4.37
CA GLU A 60 -4.08 -0.18 -4.53
C GLU A 60 -3.41 -0.29 -5.89
N SER A 61 -4.08 0.16 -6.94
CA SER A 61 -3.54 0.14 -8.29
C SER A 61 -2.28 0.99 -8.41
N SER A 62 -2.31 2.21 -7.85
CA SER A 62 -1.16 3.11 -7.85
C SER A 62 0.02 2.51 -7.07
N PHE A 63 -0.25 1.88 -5.94
CA PHE A 63 0.78 1.21 -5.15
C PHE A 63 1.42 0.06 -5.94
N LYS A 64 0.61 -0.79 -6.55
CA LYS A 64 1.12 -1.91 -7.36
C LYS A 64 1.96 -1.42 -8.54
N SER A 65 1.53 -0.33 -9.18
CA SER A 65 2.28 0.28 -10.27
C SER A 65 3.64 0.82 -9.82
N ALA A 66 3.68 1.46 -8.65
CA ALA A 66 4.93 1.99 -8.09
C ALA A 66 5.90 0.85 -7.73
N ILE A 67 5.39 -0.24 -7.16
CA ILE A 67 6.21 -1.42 -6.87
C ILE A 67 6.74 -2.03 -8.15
N TRP A 68 5.91 -2.16 -9.18
CA TRP A 68 6.33 -2.71 -10.47
C TRP A 68 7.39 -1.82 -11.13
N ALA A 69 7.24 -0.50 -11.07
CA ALA A 69 8.23 0.41 -11.63
C ALA A 69 9.62 0.21 -11.01
N PHE A 70 9.66 -0.06 -9.69
CA PHE A 70 10.90 -0.38 -9.00
C PHE A 70 11.39 -1.79 -9.36
N ASP A 71 10.52 -2.78 -9.23
CA ASP A 71 10.86 -4.20 -9.41
C ASP A 71 11.33 -4.51 -10.83
N SER A 72 10.72 -3.89 -11.85
CA SER A 72 11.10 -4.13 -13.23
C SER A 72 12.55 -3.74 -13.51
N LYS A 73 13.05 -2.72 -12.82
CA LYS A 73 14.44 -2.28 -12.94
C LYS A 73 15.41 -3.20 -12.20
N ASN A 74 14.90 -3.96 -11.25
CA ASN A 74 15.69 -4.88 -10.44
C ASN A 74 15.51 -6.32 -10.88
N LYS A 75 15.03 -6.55 -12.10
CA LYS A 75 14.89 -7.86 -12.74
C LYS A 75 13.96 -8.81 -12.01
N VAL A 76 13.00 -8.26 -11.28
CA VAL A 76 11.93 -9.06 -10.67
C VAL A 76 10.86 -9.28 -11.74
N SER A 77 10.34 -10.50 -11.87
CA SER A 77 9.29 -10.79 -12.82
C SER A 77 8.00 -10.04 -12.46
N LYS A 78 7.17 -9.77 -13.45
CA LYS A 78 5.90 -9.10 -13.20
C LYS A 78 5.01 -9.91 -12.27
N LYS A 79 4.98 -11.23 -12.47
CA LYS A 79 4.18 -12.12 -11.63
C LYS A 79 4.62 -12.04 -10.17
N GLN A 80 5.93 -12.07 -9.92
CA GLN A 80 6.47 -11.97 -8.57
C GLN A 80 6.16 -10.61 -7.95
N SER A 81 6.31 -9.54 -8.73
CA SER A 81 6.02 -8.17 -8.28
C SER A 81 4.55 -8.03 -7.88
N GLU A 82 3.63 -8.52 -8.70
CA GLU A 82 2.20 -8.47 -8.41
C GLU A 82 1.85 -9.26 -7.16
N SER A 83 2.44 -10.44 -7.00
CA SER A 83 2.22 -11.27 -5.83
C SER A 83 2.72 -10.59 -4.55
N ASP A 84 3.92 -10.04 -4.59
CA ASP A 84 4.50 -9.34 -3.43
C ASP A 84 3.70 -8.10 -3.06
N ALA A 85 3.27 -7.33 -4.05
CA ALA A 85 2.46 -6.14 -3.82
C ALA A 85 1.10 -6.51 -3.23
N GLU A 86 0.47 -7.58 -3.74
CA GLU A 86 -0.81 -8.04 -3.22
C GLU A 86 -0.69 -8.48 -1.76
N LEU A 87 0.39 -9.17 -1.39
CA LEU A 87 0.62 -9.56 0.00
C LEU A 87 0.74 -8.34 0.91
N GLN A 88 1.40 -7.28 0.44
CA GLN A 88 1.50 -6.05 1.22
C GLN A 88 0.13 -5.38 1.38
N VAL A 89 -0.68 -5.35 0.31
CA VAL A 89 -2.03 -4.80 0.39
C VAL A 89 -2.87 -5.59 1.39
N GLU A 90 -2.80 -6.92 1.34
CA GLU A 90 -3.52 -7.78 2.28
C GLU A 90 -3.11 -7.49 3.73
N ASP A 91 -1.82 -7.30 3.97
CA ASP A 91 -1.33 -6.95 5.30
C ASP A 91 -1.88 -5.60 5.77
N PHE A 92 -1.88 -4.61 4.90
CA PHE A 92 -2.38 -3.27 5.26
C PHE A 92 -3.86 -3.30 5.57
N VAL A 93 -4.66 -4.01 4.78
CA VAL A 93 -6.09 -4.08 5.03
C VAL A 93 -6.39 -4.93 6.26
N ALA A 94 -5.58 -5.97 6.52
CA ALA A 94 -5.75 -6.79 7.72
C ALA A 94 -5.50 -5.98 8.99
N VAL A 95 -4.47 -5.15 9.00
CA VAL A 95 -4.18 -4.25 10.14
C VAL A 95 -5.35 -3.27 10.33
N ALA A 96 -5.85 -2.70 9.24
CA ALA A 96 -6.99 -1.77 9.31
C ALA A 96 -8.25 -2.48 9.79
N ALA A 97 -8.49 -3.72 9.33
CA ALA A 97 -9.64 -4.51 9.73
C ALA A 97 -9.58 -4.89 11.21
N ASP A 98 -8.42 -5.28 11.71
CA ASP A 98 -8.24 -5.61 13.12
C ASP A 98 -8.52 -4.39 14.00
N LYS A 99 -8.02 -3.24 13.60
CA LYS A 99 -8.26 -2.00 14.32
C LYS A 99 -9.75 -1.63 14.28
N TYR A 100 -10.36 -1.77 13.14
CA TYR A 100 -11.80 -1.50 12.99
C TYR A 100 -12.63 -2.40 13.90
N ALA A 101 -12.33 -3.69 13.94
CA ALA A 101 -13.03 -4.64 14.77
C ALA A 101 -12.89 -4.32 16.26
N ALA A 102 -11.72 -3.83 16.68
CA ALA A 102 -11.46 -3.45 18.06
C ALA A 102 -12.23 -2.20 18.48
N GLU A 103 -12.47 -1.28 17.54
CA GLU A 103 -13.11 0.01 17.81
C GLU A 103 -14.60 0.03 17.52
N ALA A 104 -15.06 -0.83 16.62
CA ALA A 104 -16.47 -0.84 16.22
C ALA A 104 -17.29 -1.66 17.20
N PRO A 105 -18.39 -1.13 17.71
CA PRO A 105 -19.31 -1.92 18.51
C PRO A 105 -20.09 -2.86 17.57
N ASN A 106 -20.09 -4.09 17.90
CA ASN A 106 -20.89 -5.09 17.14
C ASN A 106 -22.18 -5.37 17.84
#